data_9e1661ad8807ba06a5fc227434ee3b41
#
_entry.id   9e1661ad8807ba06a5fc227434ee3b41
#
_cell.length_a   1.000
_cell.length_b   1.000
_cell.length_c   1.000
_cell.angle_alpha   90.00
_cell.angle_beta   90.00
_cell.angle_gamma   90.00
#
_symmetry.space_group_name_H-M   'P 1'
#
loop_
_entity.id
_entity.type
_entity.pdbx_description
1 polymer ?
#
loop_
_entity_poly.entity_id
_entity_poly.type
_entity_poly.pdbx_seq_one_letter_code
_entity_poly.pdbx_strand_id
1 'polypeptide(L)'
;MIDKEAFEHDWNSYIAKGHDQKFGVYFTWDKNNVTGSNESYDVLPVLAGPSGQKHVARTNGMGFARDKMVITSVNKNLELTAKWIDAQYAPLQSVQNNWGTYGDDKQQNIFEFDQATNSLKHLPLNGTAPAELRQKTEVGGPLAILDSYYGKVTTMPDDAKWRLDLIKEYYVPYMSNDNNYPRVFMTQEDLDKIAHIEADMNDYIYRKRAEWIVNGNIDAEWDDYKKELEKYGLSDYLAIKQKYYDQYQANKN
;
A
#
# COMPACT_ATOMS: atom_id res chain seq x y z
N MET A 1 3.17 22.92 -13.19
CA MET A 1 1.78 23.43 -13.01
C MET A 1 1.07 22.41 -12.14
N ILE A 2 0.50 22.84 -11.03
CA ILE A 2 -0.22 21.97 -10.08
C ILE A 2 -1.70 22.09 -10.39
N ASP A 3 -2.41 20.95 -10.42
CA ASP A 3 -3.86 20.94 -10.51
C ASP A 3 -4.45 21.48 -9.20
N LYS A 4 -5.01 22.68 -9.25
CA LYS A 4 -5.58 23.36 -8.07
C LYS A 4 -6.82 22.67 -7.51
N GLU A 5 -7.49 21.87 -8.33
CA GLU A 5 -8.66 21.10 -7.94
C GLU A 5 -8.30 19.71 -7.40
N ALA A 6 -7.00 19.34 -7.34
CA ALA A 6 -6.56 18.00 -6.94
C ALA A 6 -7.05 17.56 -5.55
N PHE A 7 -7.29 18.52 -4.65
CA PHE A 7 -7.75 18.23 -3.29
C PHE A 7 -9.28 18.08 -3.17
N GLU A 8 -10.00 18.42 -4.23
CA GLU A 8 -11.48 18.34 -4.29
C GLU A 8 -11.97 17.12 -5.07
N HIS A 9 -11.05 16.39 -5.70
CA HIS A 9 -11.36 15.25 -6.54
C HIS A 9 -11.20 13.92 -5.82
N ASP A 10 -12.14 13.03 -6.10
CA ASP A 10 -12.04 11.62 -5.76
C ASP A 10 -11.16 10.84 -6.75
N TRP A 11 -10.96 9.54 -6.48
CA TRP A 11 -10.18 8.67 -7.34
C TRP A 11 -10.72 8.56 -8.78
N ASN A 12 -12.04 8.58 -8.96
CA ASN A 12 -12.66 8.48 -10.29
C ASN A 12 -12.38 9.71 -11.15
N SER A 13 -12.46 10.90 -10.55
CA SER A 13 -12.10 12.16 -11.21
C SER A 13 -10.62 12.20 -11.57
N TYR A 14 -9.76 11.67 -10.71
CA TYR A 14 -8.33 11.54 -10.98
C TYR A 14 -8.06 10.61 -12.17
N ILE A 15 -8.68 9.44 -12.21
CA ILE A 15 -8.61 8.53 -13.36
C ILE A 15 -9.07 9.20 -14.64
N ALA A 16 -10.22 9.87 -14.63
CA ALA A 16 -10.76 10.54 -15.81
C ALA A 16 -9.80 11.60 -16.38
N LYS A 17 -9.18 12.42 -15.53
CA LYS A 17 -8.13 13.37 -15.94
C LYS A 17 -6.90 12.67 -16.51
N GLY A 18 -6.54 11.51 -15.99
CA GLY A 18 -5.44 10.68 -16.51
C GLY A 18 -5.73 10.13 -17.91
N HIS A 19 -6.94 9.62 -18.13
CA HIS A 19 -7.39 9.16 -19.46
C HIS A 19 -7.36 10.31 -20.50
N ASP A 20 -7.66 11.51 -20.06
CA ASP A 20 -7.58 12.73 -20.91
C ASP A 20 -6.14 13.25 -21.09
N GLN A 21 -5.13 12.57 -20.55
CA GLN A 21 -3.70 12.94 -20.61
C GLN A 21 -3.41 14.35 -20.05
N LYS A 22 -4.14 14.78 -19.03
CA LYS A 22 -4.00 16.11 -18.44
C LYS A 22 -2.86 16.22 -17.43
N PHE A 23 -2.22 15.10 -17.08
CA PHE A 23 -1.11 15.08 -16.13
C PHE A 23 0.24 15.06 -16.84
N GLY A 24 1.18 15.88 -16.38
CA GLY A 24 2.59 15.73 -16.74
C GLY A 24 3.28 14.63 -15.90
N VAL A 25 2.91 14.51 -14.62
CA VAL A 25 3.36 13.48 -13.68
C VAL A 25 2.19 13.11 -12.76
N TYR A 26 2.06 11.84 -12.43
CA TYR A 26 1.06 11.36 -11.48
C TYR A 26 1.53 10.12 -10.73
N PHE A 27 0.85 9.77 -9.64
CA PHE A 27 1.11 8.58 -8.84
C PHE A 27 0.00 7.57 -9.02
N THR A 28 0.36 6.33 -9.29
CA THR A 28 -0.59 5.22 -9.45
C THR A 28 0.09 3.88 -9.13
N TRP A 29 -0.71 2.84 -8.97
CA TRP A 29 -0.22 1.46 -8.89
C TRP A 29 0.33 0.96 -10.22
N ASP A 30 -0.31 1.35 -11.29
CA ASP A 30 0.00 0.97 -12.66
C ASP A 30 -0.45 2.10 -13.59
N LYS A 31 0.33 2.40 -14.62
CA LYS A 31 -0.03 3.45 -15.58
C LYS A 31 -1.39 3.19 -16.25
N ASN A 32 -1.70 1.92 -16.51
CA ASN A 32 -2.94 1.53 -17.17
C ASN A 32 -4.19 1.79 -16.33
N ASN A 33 -4.06 1.87 -15.01
CA ASN A 33 -5.19 2.23 -14.14
C ASN A 33 -5.65 3.67 -14.34
N VAL A 34 -4.77 4.56 -14.80
CA VAL A 34 -5.08 5.99 -14.97
C VAL A 34 -5.16 6.34 -16.45
N THR A 35 -4.21 5.89 -17.27
CA THR A 35 -4.10 6.29 -18.68
C THR A 35 -4.66 5.26 -19.66
N GLY A 36 -5.20 4.15 -19.18
CA GLY A 36 -5.57 3.02 -20.02
C GLY A 36 -4.33 2.41 -20.71
N SER A 37 -4.44 2.09 -21.97
CA SER A 37 -3.34 1.55 -22.78
C SER A 37 -2.39 2.63 -23.34
N ASN A 38 -2.40 3.85 -22.75
CA ASN A 38 -1.62 4.95 -23.25
C ASN A 38 -0.12 4.76 -23.03
N GLU A 39 0.62 4.69 -24.09
CA GLU A 39 2.08 4.50 -24.11
C GLU A 39 2.87 5.81 -23.93
N SER A 40 2.18 6.94 -23.79
CA SER A 40 2.84 8.27 -23.65
C SER A 40 3.48 8.48 -22.28
N TYR A 41 3.19 7.61 -21.31
CA TYR A 41 3.74 7.69 -19.96
C TYR A 41 4.70 6.54 -19.68
N ASP A 42 5.77 6.86 -18.99
CA ASP A 42 6.75 5.89 -18.55
C ASP A 42 7.03 6.06 -17.05
N VAL A 43 7.67 5.07 -16.45
CA VAL A 43 7.99 5.08 -15.01
C VAL A 43 9.14 6.05 -14.74
N LEU A 44 8.92 7.01 -13.85
CA LEU A 44 9.96 7.91 -13.40
C LEU A 44 10.91 7.15 -12.44
N PRO A 45 12.19 7.01 -12.77
CA PRO A 45 13.16 6.39 -11.86
C PRO A 45 13.37 7.26 -10.62
N VAL A 46 13.98 6.67 -9.57
CA VAL A 46 14.28 7.41 -8.34
C VAL A 46 15.17 8.60 -8.64
N LEU A 47 14.68 9.79 -8.33
CA LEU A 47 15.41 11.04 -8.51
C LEU A 47 16.45 11.22 -7.40
N ALA A 48 17.57 11.83 -7.76
CA ALA A 48 18.57 12.23 -6.79
C ALA A 48 18.12 13.51 -6.04
N GLY A 49 18.28 13.53 -4.73
CA GLY A 49 18.15 14.73 -3.93
C GLY A 49 19.29 15.73 -4.17
N PRO A 50 19.27 16.90 -3.50
CA PRO A 50 20.31 17.94 -3.64
C PRO A 50 21.72 17.44 -3.30
N SER A 51 21.85 16.44 -2.44
CA SER A 51 23.13 15.79 -2.07
C SER A 51 23.60 14.73 -3.09
N GLY A 52 22.87 14.51 -4.18
CA GLY A 52 23.14 13.44 -5.14
C GLY A 52 22.69 12.04 -4.68
N GLN A 53 22.19 11.90 -3.46
CA GLN A 53 21.71 10.63 -2.93
C GLN A 53 20.30 10.30 -3.43
N LYS A 54 20.08 9.02 -3.68
CA LYS A 54 18.78 8.49 -4.07
C LYS A 54 18.21 7.67 -2.92
N HIS A 55 16.98 7.97 -2.52
CA HIS A 55 16.27 7.28 -1.45
C HIS A 55 14.84 6.96 -1.86
N VAL A 56 14.36 5.80 -1.44
CA VAL A 56 12.96 5.43 -1.50
C VAL A 56 12.44 5.29 -0.08
N ALA A 57 11.40 6.05 0.24
CA ALA A 57 10.81 6.08 1.59
C ALA A 57 10.10 4.78 1.99
N ARG A 58 9.78 3.91 1.02
CA ARG A 58 9.22 2.58 1.29
C ARG A 58 10.31 1.54 1.35
N THR A 59 10.15 0.60 2.28
CA THR A 59 11.04 -0.53 2.41
C THR A 59 10.46 -1.76 1.75
N ASN A 60 11.34 -2.68 1.38
CA ASN A 60 11.00 -4.02 0.94
C ASN A 60 10.60 -4.96 2.10
N GLY A 61 10.66 -4.47 3.34
CA GLY A 61 10.46 -5.27 4.55
C GLY A 61 9.02 -5.49 4.99
N MET A 62 8.04 -5.12 4.15
CA MET A 62 6.63 -5.21 4.49
C MET A 62 5.98 -6.52 4.02
N GLY A 63 6.59 -7.64 4.39
CA GLY A 63 6.10 -8.96 4.00
C GLY A 63 4.72 -9.33 4.56
N PHE A 64 4.23 -8.65 5.60
CA PHE A 64 2.94 -8.97 6.22
C PHE A 64 2.26 -7.75 6.83
N ALA A 65 0.93 -7.78 6.86
CA ALA A 65 0.11 -6.81 7.58
C ALA A 65 -0.31 -7.42 8.92
N ARG A 66 -0.06 -6.70 10.02
CA ARG A 66 -0.44 -7.10 11.38
C ARG A 66 -1.86 -6.64 11.69
N ASP A 67 -2.47 -7.26 12.69
CA ASP A 67 -3.76 -6.84 13.27
C ASP A 67 -4.92 -6.83 12.26
N LYS A 68 -4.89 -7.76 11.28
CA LYS A 68 -5.93 -7.88 10.24
C LYS A 68 -6.99 -8.91 10.56
N MET A 69 -6.76 -9.76 11.57
CA MET A 69 -7.72 -10.77 12.01
C MET A 69 -7.68 -10.92 13.52
N VAL A 70 -8.84 -11.01 14.11
CA VAL A 70 -9.01 -11.16 15.55
C VAL A 70 -9.96 -12.33 15.84
N ILE A 71 -9.57 -13.20 16.75
CA ILE A 71 -10.46 -14.23 17.30
C ILE A 71 -11.00 -13.69 18.62
N THR A 72 -12.31 -13.53 18.72
CA THR A 72 -12.94 -12.98 19.91
C THR A 72 -13.08 -14.01 21.04
N SER A 73 -13.17 -13.56 22.29
CA SER A 73 -13.33 -14.42 23.48
C SER A 73 -14.65 -15.20 23.52
N VAL A 74 -15.63 -14.81 22.69
CA VAL A 74 -16.90 -15.54 22.57
C VAL A 74 -16.83 -16.76 21.66
N ASN A 75 -15.71 -16.96 20.95
CA ASN A 75 -15.51 -18.13 20.10
C ASN A 75 -15.51 -19.42 20.95
N LYS A 76 -16.38 -20.36 20.59
CA LYS A 76 -16.54 -21.63 21.33
C LYS A 76 -15.77 -22.79 20.67
N ASN A 77 -15.25 -22.61 19.46
CA ASN A 77 -14.59 -23.65 18.68
C ASN A 77 -13.21 -23.15 18.19
N LEU A 78 -12.35 -22.80 19.12
CA LEU A 78 -11.04 -22.20 18.81
C LEU A 78 -10.20 -23.08 17.89
N GLU A 79 -10.18 -24.40 18.11
CA GLU A 79 -9.43 -25.33 17.28
C GLU A 79 -9.95 -25.37 15.83
N LEU A 80 -11.27 -25.41 15.65
CA LEU A 80 -11.87 -25.39 14.31
C LEU A 80 -11.60 -24.05 13.60
N THR A 81 -11.70 -22.95 14.33
CA THR A 81 -11.39 -21.62 13.81
C THR A 81 -9.93 -21.52 13.38
N ALA A 82 -9.00 -22.03 14.19
CA ALA A 82 -7.58 -22.05 13.83
C ALA A 82 -7.31 -22.90 12.58
N LYS A 83 -7.91 -24.06 12.46
CA LYS A 83 -7.81 -24.90 11.24
C LYS A 83 -8.39 -24.21 10.01
N TRP A 84 -9.51 -23.51 10.15
CA TRP A 84 -10.09 -22.74 9.06
C TRP A 84 -9.15 -21.61 8.62
N ILE A 85 -8.58 -20.88 9.57
CA ILE A 85 -7.61 -19.82 9.31
C ILE A 85 -6.40 -20.38 8.56
N ASP A 86 -5.82 -21.48 9.06
CA ASP A 86 -4.66 -22.13 8.45
C ASP A 86 -4.94 -22.55 7.00
N ALA A 87 -6.13 -23.11 6.74
CA ALA A 87 -6.56 -23.48 5.40
C ALA A 87 -6.62 -22.28 4.42
N GLN A 88 -6.92 -21.07 4.91
CA GLN A 88 -6.93 -19.86 4.08
C GLN A 88 -5.52 -19.45 3.61
N TYR A 89 -4.50 -19.82 4.37
CA TYR A 89 -3.10 -19.55 4.01
C TYR A 89 -2.49 -20.61 3.08
N ALA A 90 -3.21 -21.67 2.76
CA ALA A 90 -2.78 -22.62 1.73
C ALA A 90 -2.55 -21.89 0.40
N PRO A 91 -1.47 -22.19 -0.35
CA PRO A 91 -1.06 -21.40 -1.52
C PRO A 91 -2.18 -21.16 -2.54
N LEU A 92 -2.86 -22.23 -2.97
CA LEU A 92 -3.97 -22.11 -3.93
C LEU A 92 -5.16 -21.33 -3.37
N GLN A 93 -5.48 -21.50 -2.07
CA GLN A 93 -6.57 -20.76 -1.44
C GLN A 93 -6.23 -19.28 -1.28
N SER A 94 -5.00 -18.96 -0.87
CA SER A 94 -4.54 -17.60 -0.74
C SER A 94 -4.60 -16.82 -2.07
N VAL A 95 -4.23 -17.46 -3.17
CA VAL A 95 -4.35 -16.87 -4.51
C VAL A 95 -5.80 -16.60 -4.86
N GLN A 96 -6.72 -17.51 -4.55
CA GLN A 96 -8.15 -17.31 -4.79
C GLN A 96 -8.74 -16.21 -3.91
N ASN A 97 -8.37 -16.16 -2.64
CA ASN A 97 -8.81 -15.10 -1.72
C ASN A 97 -8.42 -13.70 -2.22
N ASN A 98 -7.26 -13.59 -2.89
CA ASN A 98 -6.77 -12.32 -3.42
C ASN A 98 -7.38 -11.92 -4.77
N TRP A 99 -7.68 -12.89 -5.63
CA TRP A 99 -8.03 -12.60 -7.02
C TRP A 99 -9.42 -13.09 -7.43
N GLY A 100 -9.86 -14.23 -6.94
CA GLY A 100 -11.12 -14.88 -7.33
C GLY A 100 -10.97 -16.36 -7.56
N THR A 101 -12.03 -17.02 -7.99
CA THR A 101 -12.17 -18.47 -8.00
C THR A 101 -11.89 -19.13 -9.35
N TYR A 102 -11.88 -20.46 -9.34
CA TYR A 102 -11.98 -21.31 -10.50
C TYR A 102 -13.08 -22.35 -10.29
N GLY A 103 -13.70 -22.79 -11.37
CA GLY A 103 -14.69 -23.87 -11.35
C GLY A 103 -15.95 -23.60 -10.54
N ASP A 104 -16.23 -22.35 -10.21
CA ASP A 104 -17.46 -21.93 -9.56
C ASP A 104 -18.49 -21.54 -10.64
N ASP A 105 -19.67 -22.16 -10.62
CA ASP A 105 -20.75 -21.93 -11.57
C ASP A 105 -21.67 -20.76 -11.17
N LYS A 106 -21.46 -20.19 -9.96
CA LYS A 106 -22.30 -19.12 -9.41
C LYS A 106 -21.71 -17.72 -9.57
N GLN A 107 -20.43 -17.63 -9.91
CA GLN A 107 -19.75 -16.35 -10.06
C GLN A 107 -18.74 -16.38 -11.21
N GLN A 108 -18.22 -15.22 -11.57
CA GLN A 108 -17.21 -15.10 -12.59
C GLN A 108 -15.90 -15.73 -12.12
N ASN A 109 -15.43 -16.79 -12.80
CA ASN A 109 -14.10 -17.34 -12.57
C ASN A 109 -13.05 -16.49 -13.26
N ILE A 110 -11.88 -16.36 -12.63
CA ILE A 110 -10.72 -15.70 -13.21
C ILE A 110 -9.56 -16.66 -13.46
N PHE A 111 -9.70 -17.86 -12.96
CA PHE A 111 -8.70 -18.92 -13.16
C PHE A 111 -9.31 -20.16 -13.81
N GLU A 112 -8.47 -20.89 -14.52
CA GLU A 112 -8.60 -22.32 -14.73
C GLU A 112 -7.58 -23.07 -13.88
N PHE A 113 -7.94 -24.26 -13.43
CA PHE A 113 -7.04 -25.10 -12.67
C PHE A 113 -6.34 -26.11 -13.59
N ASP A 114 -5.01 -26.03 -13.64
CA ASP A 114 -4.18 -26.99 -14.34
C ASP A 114 -3.80 -28.15 -13.42
N GLN A 115 -4.44 -29.29 -13.62
CA GLN A 115 -4.20 -30.50 -12.83
C GLN A 115 -2.77 -31.06 -13.00
N ALA A 116 -2.15 -30.88 -14.17
CA ALA A 116 -0.82 -31.41 -14.43
C ALA A 116 0.26 -30.68 -13.63
N THR A 117 0.10 -29.39 -13.40
CA THR A 117 1.04 -28.55 -12.66
C THR A 117 0.56 -28.20 -11.26
N ASN A 118 -0.67 -28.57 -10.91
CA ASN A 118 -1.34 -28.17 -9.65
C ASN A 118 -1.30 -26.65 -9.44
N SER A 119 -1.65 -25.89 -10.48
CA SER A 119 -1.55 -24.42 -10.46
C SER A 119 -2.79 -23.75 -11.05
N LEU A 120 -2.96 -22.49 -10.72
CA LEU A 120 -4.01 -21.61 -11.24
C LEU A 120 -3.47 -20.78 -12.41
N LYS A 121 -4.13 -20.86 -13.56
CA LYS A 121 -3.82 -20.06 -14.74
C LYS A 121 -4.85 -18.95 -14.89
N HIS A 122 -4.41 -17.70 -15.01
CA HIS A 122 -5.31 -16.58 -15.28
C HIS A 122 -6.01 -16.79 -16.62
N LEU A 123 -7.33 -16.61 -16.61
CA LEU A 123 -8.12 -16.53 -17.83
C LEU A 123 -7.85 -15.19 -18.55
N PRO A 124 -8.07 -15.10 -19.86
CA PRO A 124 -7.91 -13.86 -20.60
C PRO A 124 -8.78 -12.74 -20.03
N LEU A 125 -8.21 -11.56 -19.83
CA LEU A 125 -8.89 -10.41 -19.23
C LEU A 125 -9.88 -9.73 -20.19
N ASN A 126 -9.81 -10.04 -21.49
CA ASN A 126 -10.72 -9.50 -22.54
C ASN A 126 -10.86 -7.97 -22.51
N GLY A 127 -9.76 -7.27 -22.28
CA GLY A 127 -9.72 -5.81 -22.23
C GLY A 127 -10.12 -5.19 -20.88
N THR A 128 -10.49 -6.01 -19.89
CA THR A 128 -10.75 -5.51 -18.53
C THR A 128 -9.42 -5.34 -17.79
N ALA A 129 -9.25 -4.21 -17.10
CA ALA A 129 -8.07 -4.01 -16.27
C ALA A 129 -8.03 -5.02 -15.11
N PRO A 130 -6.85 -5.61 -14.76
CA PRO A 130 -6.74 -6.60 -13.69
C PRO A 130 -7.31 -6.11 -12.35
N ALA A 131 -7.08 -4.84 -12.00
CA ALA A 131 -7.60 -4.25 -10.78
C ALA A 131 -9.14 -4.17 -10.77
N GLU A 132 -9.76 -3.85 -11.89
CA GLU A 132 -11.22 -3.78 -12.02
C GLU A 132 -11.83 -5.19 -11.92
N LEU A 133 -11.22 -6.17 -12.59
CA LEU A 133 -11.68 -7.55 -12.50
C LEU A 133 -11.58 -8.06 -11.08
N ARG A 134 -10.44 -7.84 -10.42
CA ARG A 134 -10.23 -8.23 -9.03
C ARG A 134 -11.30 -7.67 -8.08
N GLN A 135 -11.67 -6.40 -8.21
CA GLN A 135 -12.73 -5.81 -7.40
C GLN A 135 -14.09 -6.53 -7.50
N LYS A 136 -14.33 -7.18 -8.64
CA LYS A 136 -15.57 -7.93 -8.90
C LYS A 136 -15.48 -9.40 -8.48
N THR A 137 -14.29 -9.96 -8.41
CA THR A 137 -14.09 -11.42 -8.29
C THR A 137 -13.35 -11.82 -7.02
N GLU A 138 -12.69 -10.92 -6.30
CA GLU A 138 -12.00 -11.25 -5.05
C GLU A 138 -12.96 -11.84 -4.01
N VAL A 139 -12.55 -12.93 -3.40
CA VAL A 139 -13.31 -13.58 -2.33
C VAL A 139 -13.08 -12.88 -1.00
N GLY A 140 -11.87 -12.36 -0.82
CA GLY A 140 -11.42 -11.80 0.44
C GLY A 140 -11.03 -12.88 1.46
N GLY A 141 -10.55 -12.45 2.60
CA GLY A 141 -10.14 -13.32 3.71
C GLY A 141 -8.64 -13.27 4.01
N PRO A 142 -8.19 -14.07 4.99
CA PRO A 142 -6.78 -14.23 5.29
C PRO A 142 -6.05 -14.77 4.06
N LEU A 143 -4.87 -14.22 3.78
CA LEU A 143 -4.06 -14.69 2.65
C LEU A 143 -2.57 -14.40 2.85
N ALA A 144 -1.74 -15.18 2.17
CA ALA A 144 -0.33 -14.88 1.97
C ALA A 144 0.02 -15.16 0.50
N ILE A 145 0.48 -14.14 -0.21
CA ILE A 145 0.97 -14.27 -1.59
C ILE A 145 2.47 -14.05 -1.58
N LEU A 146 3.23 -15.10 -1.82
CA LEU A 146 4.67 -15.04 -1.92
C LEU A 146 5.09 -14.79 -3.38
N ASP A 147 6.17 -14.05 -3.57
CA ASP A 147 6.76 -13.84 -4.90
C ASP A 147 7.05 -15.17 -5.60
N SER A 148 7.46 -16.19 -4.83
CA SER A 148 7.71 -17.55 -5.31
C SER A 148 6.47 -18.33 -5.80
N TYR A 149 5.26 -17.83 -5.55
CA TYR A 149 4.04 -18.47 -6.07
C TYR A 149 3.85 -18.22 -7.56
N TYR A 150 4.35 -17.10 -8.06
CA TYR A 150 4.28 -16.77 -9.48
C TYR A 150 5.15 -17.74 -10.29
N GLY A 151 4.53 -18.35 -11.29
CA GLY A 151 5.14 -19.41 -12.11
C GLY A 151 5.11 -20.82 -11.52
N LYS A 152 4.62 -20.97 -10.25
CA LYS A 152 4.48 -22.29 -9.59
C LYS A 152 3.05 -22.58 -9.15
N VAL A 153 2.46 -21.68 -8.38
CA VAL A 153 1.10 -21.79 -7.84
C VAL A 153 0.10 -21.10 -8.74
N THR A 154 0.50 -19.98 -9.32
CA THR A 154 -0.30 -19.19 -10.24
C THR A 154 0.56 -18.58 -11.34
N THR A 155 -0.05 -18.29 -12.48
CA THR A 155 0.58 -17.44 -13.50
C THR A 155 0.65 -15.99 -13.02
N MET A 156 1.65 -15.26 -13.52
CA MET A 156 1.74 -13.82 -13.31
C MET A 156 1.12 -13.12 -14.52
N PRO A 157 0.15 -12.23 -14.36
CA PRO A 157 -0.32 -11.37 -15.45
C PRO A 157 0.82 -10.52 -16.02
N ASP A 158 0.84 -10.32 -17.34
CA ASP A 158 1.94 -9.64 -18.03
C ASP A 158 2.14 -8.19 -17.53
N ASP A 159 1.05 -7.48 -17.24
CA ASP A 159 1.10 -6.14 -16.66
C ASP A 159 1.70 -6.12 -15.24
N ALA A 160 1.37 -7.09 -14.40
CA ALA A 160 1.97 -7.24 -13.08
C ALA A 160 3.47 -7.56 -13.17
N LYS A 161 3.87 -8.42 -14.10
CA LYS A 161 5.27 -8.74 -14.34
C LYS A 161 6.06 -7.51 -14.74
N TRP A 162 5.58 -6.77 -15.72
CA TRP A 162 6.22 -5.55 -16.19
C TRP A 162 6.43 -4.54 -15.04
N ARG A 163 5.40 -4.28 -14.24
CA ARG A 163 5.47 -3.37 -13.09
C ARG A 163 6.48 -3.84 -12.04
N LEU A 164 6.48 -5.12 -11.69
CA LEU A 164 7.40 -5.66 -10.70
C LEU A 164 8.86 -5.63 -11.19
N ASP A 165 9.08 -5.89 -12.47
CA ASP A 165 10.42 -5.79 -13.06
C ASP A 165 10.95 -4.36 -12.99
N LEU A 166 10.12 -3.34 -13.33
CA LEU A 166 10.50 -1.93 -13.18
C LEU A 166 10.75 -1.51 -11.73
N ILE A 167 9.93 -2.00 -10.78
CA ILE A 167 10.16 -1.74 -9.35
C ILE A 167 11.50 -2.34 -8.91
N LYS A 168 11.81 -3.56 -9.32
CA LYS A 168 13.08 -4.22 -9.02
C LYS A 168 14.28 -3.46 -9.60
N GLU A 169 14.14 -2.93 -10.80
CA GLU A 169 15.21 -2.19 -11.49
C GLU A 169 15.40 -0.78 -10.91
N TYR A 170 14.31 0.00 -10.77
CA TYR A 170 14.40 1.44 -10.52
C TYR A 170 14.28 1.82 -9.05
N TYR A 171 13.64 1.01 -8.21
CA TYR A 171 13.32 1.39 -6.82
C TYR A 171 14.00 0.53 -5.77
N VAL A 172 14.00 -0.79 -5.94
CA VAL A 172 14.54 -1.72 -4.93
C VAL A 172 16.00 -1.41 -4.55
N PRO A 173 16.91 -1.04 -5.48
CA PRO A 173 18.29 -0.72 -5.13
C PRO A 173 18.45 0.48 -4.19
N TYR A 174 17.43 1.32 -4.09
CA TYR A 174 17.43 2.54 -3.27
C TYR A 174 16.51 2.44 -2.05
N MET A 175 15.92 1.27 -1.81
CA MET A 175 15.11 1.01 -0.62
C MET A 175 16.01 0.70 0.57
N SER A 176 15.70 1.29 1.73
CA SER A 176 16.37 1.00 3.00
C SER A 176 15.36 0.97 4.13
N ASN A 177 15.59 0.08 5.10
CA ASN A 177 14.84 0.04 6.35
C ASN A 177 15.38 1.04 7.39
N ASP A 178 16.55 1.64 7.16
CA ASP A 178 17.25 2.41 8.16
C ASP A 178 16.54 3.72 8.52
N ASN A 179 15.76 4.26 7.57
CA ASN A 179 15.05 5.52 7.73
C ASN A 179 13.55 5.35 7.99
N ASN A 180 13.08 4.13 8.30
CA ASN A 180 11.68 3.90 8.59
C ASN A 180 11.47 3.66 10.08
N TYR A 181 10.46 4.32 10.61
CA TYR A 181 10.00 4.03 11.96
C TYR A 181 9.49 2.58 12.02
N PRO A 182 10.04 1.74 12.92
CA PRO A 182 9.64 0.34 13.01
C PRO A 182 8.20 0.17 13.51
N ARG A 183 7.60 -0.96 13.19
CA ARG A 183 6.35 -1.36 13.83
C ARG A 183 6.64 -1.81 15.25
N VAL A 184 6.16 -1.07 16.21
CA VAL A 184 6.33 -1.31 17.64
C VAL A 184 5.00 -1.58 18.32
N PHE A 185 5.03 -2.32 19.44
CA PHE A 185 3.89 -2.43 20.32
C PHE A 185 3.99 -1.36 21.40
N MET A 186 2.94 -0.58 21.55
CA MET A 186 2.82 0.47 22.54
C MET A 186 1.83 0.05 23.64
N THR A 187 1.95 0.63 24.81
CA THR A 187 0.91 0.51 25.84
C THR A 187 -0.37 1.20 25.37
N GLN A 188 -1.51 0.79 25.92
CA GLN A 188 -2.79 1.43 25.59
C GLN A 188 -2.77 2.93 25.95
N GLU A 189 -2.19 3.29 27.09
CA GLU A 189 -2.06 4.69 27.51
C GLU A 189 -1.28 5.54 26.49
N ASP A 190 -0.15 5.04 25.97
CA ASP A 190 0.64 5.75 24.98
C ASP A 190 -0.05 5.80 23.59
N LEU A 191 -0.77 4.73 23.23
CA LEU A 191 -1.60 4.71 22.02
C LEU A 191 -2.72 5.76 22.08
N ASP A 192 -3.42 5.84 23.21
CA ASP A 192 -4.50 6.81 23.38
C ASP A 192 -3.98 8.26 23.33
N LYS A 193 -2.82 8.52 23.96
CA LYS A 193 -2.15 9.83 23.87
C LYS A 193 -1.78 10.19 22.42
N ILE A 194 -1.15 9.25 21.69
CA ILE A 194 -0.78 9.47 20.29
C ILE A 194 -2.01 9.73 19.43
N ALA A 195 -3.06 8.92 19.57
CA ALA A 195 -4.27 9.05 18.79
C ALA A 195 -4.94 10.41 18.99
N HIS A 196 -4.93 10.91 20.23
CA HIS A 196 -5.48 12.24 20.54
C HIS A 196 -4.67 13.38 19.89
N ILE A 197 -3.34 13.31 20.01
CA ILE A 197 -2.44 14.29 19.37
C ILE A 197 -2.54 14.21 17.83
N GLU A 198 -2.55 13.01 17.27
CA GLU A 198 -2.59 12.82 15.82
C GLU A 198 -3.86 13.37 15.18
N ALA A 199 -5.00 13.32 15.87
CA ALA A 199 -6.27 13.80 15.32
C ALA A 199 -6.18 15.27 14.91
N ASP A 200 -5.80 16.15 15.85
CA ASP A 200 -5.75 17.59 15.61
C ASP A 200 -4.51 18.00 14.78
N MET A 201 -3.36 17.39 15.09
CA MET A 201 -2.10 17.70 14.43
C MET A 201 -2.13 17.32 12.95
N ASN A 202 -2.67 16.15 12.59
CA ASN A 202 -2.75 15.72 11.20
C ASN A 202 -3.67 16.62 10.37
N ASP A 203 -4.81 17.03 10.90
CA ASP A 203 -5.71 17.97 10.25
C ASP A 203 -4.99 19.28 9.90
N TYR A 204 -4.23 19.81 10.84
CA TYR A 204 -3.44 21.02 10.63
C TYR A 204 -2.35 20.80 9.57
N ILE A 205 -1.60 19.69 9.65
CA ILE A 205 -0.55 19.34 8.69
C ILE A 205 -1.12 19.22 7.29
N TYR A 206 -2.22 18.50 7.11
CA TYR A 206 -2.82 18.27 5.79
C TYR A 206 -3.33 19.58 5.17
N ARG A 207 -3.99 20.43 5.97
CA ARG A 207 -4.44 21.73 5.52
C ARG A 207 -3.29 22.63 5.09
N LYS A 208 -2.24 22.76 5.93
CA LYS A 208 -1.07 23.58 5.62
C LYS A 208 -0.31 23.08 4.40
N ARG A 209 -0.19 21.78 4.25
CA ARG A 209 0.41 21.17 3.06
C ARG A 209 -0.37 21.54 1.79
N ALA A 210 -1.69 21.44 1.82
CA ALA A 210 -2.53 21.82 0.70
C ALA A 210 -2.40 23.31 0.36
N GLU A 211 -2.45 24.19 1.37
CA GLU A 211 -2.26 25.63 1.21
C GLU A 211 -0.92 25.95 0.53
N TRP A 212 0.18 25.38 1.00
CA TRP A 212 1.50 25.62 0.44
C TRP A 212 1.69 25.08 -0.97
N ILE A 213 1.10 23.93 -1.29
CA ILE A 213 1.12 23.39 -2.65
C ILE A 213 0.40 24.34 -3.63
N VAL A 214 -0.70 24.93 -3.22
CA VAL A 214 -1.50 25.84 -4.08
C VAL A 214 -0.95 27.25 -4.13
N ASN A 215 -0.54 27.81 -2.98
CA ASN A 215 -0.25 29.22 -2.81
C ASN A 215 1.25 29.53 -2.61
N GLY A 216 2.07 28.55 -2.29
CA GLY A 216 3.46 28.77 -1.90
C GLY A 216 3.58 29.27 -0.45
N ASN A 217 4.57 30.10 -0.17
CA ASN A 217 4.87 30.77 1.10
C ASN A 217 5.41 29.88 2.23
N ILE A 218 5.81 28.65 1.95
CA ILE A 218 6.33 27.73 2.96
C ILE A 218 7.49 28.33 3.76
N ASP A 219 8.44 29.01 3.11
CA ASP A 219 9.62 29.57 3.76
C ASP A 219 9.26 30.68 4.77
N ALA A 220 8.27 31.49 4.44
CA ALA A 220 7.82 32.59 5.31
C ALA A 220 7.00 32.09 6.52
N GLU A 221 6.30 30.97 6.38
CA GLU A 221 5.39 30.45 7.39
C GLU A 221 5.98 29.29 8.21
N TRP A 222 7.16 28.79 7.87
CA TRP A 222 7.74 27.57 8.44
C TRP A 222 7.93 27.63 9.95
N ASP A 223 8.41 28.75 10.49
CA ASP A 223 8.63 28.88 11.92
C ASP A 223 7.33 28.96 12.72
N ASP A 224 6.32 29.61 12.18
CA ASP A 224 5.02 29.68 12.84
C ASP A 224 4.28 28.32 12.74
N TYR A 225 4.45 27.61 11.65
CA TYR A 225 3.98 26.24 11.51
C TYR A 225 4.57 25.30 12.59
N LYS A 226 5.87 25.36 12.84
CA LYS A 226 6.50 24.59 13.91
C LYS A 226 5.96 24.92 15.29
N LYS A 227 5.78 26.23 15.58
CA LYS A 227 5.18 26.66 16.85
C LYS A 227 3.75 26.15 17.03
N GLU A 228 2.98 26.09 15.96
CA GLU A 228 1.62 25.59 16.01
C GLU A 228 1.59 24.06 16.26
N LEU A 229 2.49 23.29 15.63
CA LEU A 229 2.63 21.86 15.91
C LEU A 229 2.97 21.59 17.39
N GLU A 230 3.78 22.44 18.03
CA GLU A 230 4.06 22.32 19.48
C GLU A 230 2.80 22.48 20.33
N LYS A 231 1.87 23.36 19.95
CA LYS A 231 0.59 23.50 20.67
C LYS A 231 -0.31 22.24 20.53
N TYR A 232 -0.19 21.51 19.42
CA TYR A 232 -0.86 20.23 19.25
C TYR A 232 -0.15 19.06 19.95
N GLY A 233 1.02 19.29 20.58
CA GLY A 233 1.74 18.27 21.34
C GLY A 233 2.82 17.53 20.58
N LEU A 234 3.46 18.16 19.57
CA LEU A 234 4.52 17.56 18.78
C LEU A 234 5.66 17.00 19.65
N SER A 235 6.09 17.72 20.68
CA SER A 235 7.15 17.27 21.58
C SER A 235 6.78 15.99 22.33
N ASP A 236 5.56 15.89 22.85
CA ASP A 236 5.07 14.67 23.51
C ASP A 236 4.94 13.49 22.55
N TYR A 237 4.42 13.76 21.34
CA TYR A 237 4.35 12.77 20.28
C TYR A 237 5.72 12.19 19.94
N LEU A 238 6.70 13.04 19.71
CA LEU A 238 8.07 12.64 19.41
C LEU A 238 8.73 11.87 20.56
N ALA A 239 8.50 12.30 21.81
CA ALA A 239 9.03 11.60 22.99
C ALA A 239 8.48 10.18 23.11
N ILE A 240 7.19 9.98 22.88
CA ILE A 240 6.59 8.64 22.89
C ILE A 240 7.16 7.79 21.73
N LYS A 241 7.22 8.32 20.52
CA LYS A 241 7.78 7.60 19.36
C LYS A 241 9.26 7.24 19.61
N GLN A 242 10.06 8.15 20.13
CA GLN A 242 11.47 7.90 20.45
C GLN A 242 11.64 6.81 21.50
N LYS A 243 10.85 6.82 22.58
CA LYS A 243 10.86 5.77 23.60
C LYS A 243 10.74 4.37 23.01
N TYR A 244 9.76 4.17 22.10
CA TYR A 244 9.54 2.86 21.47
C TYR A 244 10.55 2.52 20.40
N TYR A 245 11.09 3.51 19.71
CA TYR A 245 12.20 3.32 18.79
C TYR A 245 13.44 2.83 19.51
N ASP A 246 13.79 3.41 20.65
CA ASP A 246 14.94 3.03 21.45
C ASP A 246 14.78 1.60 22.00
N GLN A 247 13.58 1.24 22.47
CA GLN A 247 13.28 -0.13 22.88
C GLN A 247 13.41 -1.13 21.73
N TYR A 248 12.92 -0.78 20.54
CA TYR A 248 13.09 -1.62 19.36
C TYR A 248 14.56 -1.80 18.99
N GLN A 249 15.36 -0.77 19.02
CA GLN A 249 16.80 -0.85 18.72
C GLN A 249 17.54 -1.71 19.76
N ALA A 250 17.21 -1.59 21.05
CA ALA A 250 17.80 -2.40 22.11
C ALA A 250 17.47 -3.91 21.96
N ASN A 251 16.33 -4.24 21.35
CA ASN A 251 15.90 -5.63 21.16
C ASN A 251 16.24 -6.19 19.75
N LYS A 252 16.96 -5.44 18.92
CA LYS A 252 17.30 -5.84 17.55
C LYS A 252 18.50 -6.80 17.49
N ASN A 253 19.16 -7.07 18.60
CA ASN A 253 20.35 -7.95 18.73
C ASN A 253 19.97 -9.40 19.02
#